data_ff07374cd18fa1d5c97e3de3b50f102c
#
_entry.id   ff07374cd18fa1d5c97e3de3b50f102c
#
_cell.length_a   1.000
_cell.length_b   1.000
_cell.length_c   1.000
_cell.angle_alpha   90.00
_cell.angle_beta   90.00
_cell.angle_gamma   90.00
#
_symmetry.space_group_name_H-M   'P 1'
#
loop_
_entity.id
_entity.type
_entity.pdbx_description
1 polymer ?
#
loop_
_entity_poly.entity_id
_entity_poly.type
_entity_poly.pdbx_seq_one_letter_code
_entity_poly.pdbx_strand_id
1 'polypeptide(L)'
;MRTQPTRVVLALSLALVLSSSLTSAQVELGARLNKSIELLDSGSVALGLLAFDYSLNNARSLARSDLDFVIIDMEHAPFDVERLREFLLGMTDKRTILDKGNLQPSVTPIVRIPATGGTEVITQVKQVLDVGVFGVMFPSVDNREQAEIAIKAMRYPQLTNAEDFEPRGLRGRNPANASWYWGISDYHQKADVWPLDDAGELLAIIQIETPEGVENIDAILSVPGVGAIFIGPADLSGAMGYARASAPEVEAAIQTVLTACLTHDVACAITTSPDSVEQRLAEGFTMVTVGTDSGLSARAAETLSKAKSTIDQ
;
A
#
# COMPACT_ATOMS: atom_id res chain seq x y z
N MET A 1 56.15 -35.31 72.23
CA MET A 1 54.75 -35.33 71.81
C MET A 1 54.61 -34.46 70.55
N ARG A 2 54.45 -35.04 69.39
CA ARG A 2 54.29 -34.34 68.09
C ARG A 2 52.85 -34.41 67.74
N THR A 3 52.21 -33.22 67.65
CA THR A 3 50.85 -33.07 67.11
C THR A 3 50.90 -32.91 65.60
N GLN A 4 50.19 -33.75 64.85
CA GLN A 4 49.99 -33.60 63.42
C GLN A 4 48.84 -32.66 63.13
N PRO A 5 48.92 -31.86 62.05
CA PRO A 5 47.78 -31.01 61.60
C PRO A 5 46.88 -31.78 60.68
N THR A 6 45.59 -31.67 60.94
CA THR A 6 44.48 -32.20 60.15
C THR A 6 44.32 -31.38 58.85
N ARG A 7 44.41 -32.02 57.70
CA ARG A 7 44.11 -31.36 56.40
C ARG A 7 42.59 -31.40 56.14
N VAL A 8 42.01 -30.22 56.12
CA VAL A 8 40.62 -30.06 55.64
C VAL A 8 40.66 -29.93 54.12
N VAL A 9 40.03 -30.94 53.44
CA VAL A 9 39.83 -30.86 51.99
C VAL A 9 38.52 -30.13 51.73
N LEU A 10 38.65 -28.95 51.16
CA LEU A 10 37.49 -28.16 50.69
C LEU A 10 37.09 -28.66 49.31
N ALA A 11 35.94 -29.34 49.22
CA ALA A 11 35.35 -29.68 47.94
C ALA A 11 34.62 -28.48 47.36
N LEU A 12 35.15 -27.89 46.27
CA LEU A 12 34.49 -26.85 45.48
C LEU A 12 33.49 -27.56 44.54
N SER A 13 32.21 -27.48 44.87
CA SER A 13 31.12 -27.87 43.94
C SER A 13 30.90 -26.77 42.93
N LEU A 14 31.33 -26.99 41.67
CA LEU A 14 31.08 -26.08 40.53
C LEU A 14 29.64 -26.33 40.05
N ALA A 15 28.70 -25.48 40.47
CA ALA A 15 27.36 -25.48 39.93
C ALA A 15 27.38 -24.78 38.55
N LEU A 16 27.28 -25.56 37.47
CA LEU A 16 27.09 -25.09 36.12
C LEU A 16 25.63 -24.58 36.00
N VAL A 17 25.44 -23.26 36.12
CA VAL A 17 24.17 -22.64 35.80
C VAL A 17 24.09 -22.55 34.27
N LEU A 18 23.37 -23.47 33.64
CA LEU A 18 22.91 -23.32 32.26
C LEU A 18 21.86 -22.19 32.23
N SER A 19 22.29 -20.98 31.97
CA SER A 19 21.40 -19.90 31.55
C SER A 19 20.94 -20.19 30.12
N SER A 20 19.79 -20.86 29.99
CA SER A 20 19.03 -20.85 28.76
C SER A 20 18.56 -19.42 28.50
N SER A 21 19.28 -18.67 27.67
CA SER A 21 18.80 -17.44 27.09
C SER A 21 17.57 -17.77 26.23
N LEU A 22 16.39 -17.56 26.80
CA LEU A 22 15.17 -17.40 26.02
C LEU A 22 15.39 -16.12 25.20
N THR A 23 15.86 -16.28 23.96
CA THR A 23 15.78 -15.24 22.96
C THR A 23 14.28 -15.05 22.72
N SER A 24 13.67 -14.06 23.41
CA SER A 24 12.40 -13.52 22.96
C SER A 24 12.66 -13.07 21.53
N ALA A 25 11.94 -13.64 20.58
CA ALA A 25 11.91 -13.12 19.22
C ALA A 25 11.44 -11.65 19.35
N GLN A 26 12.38 -10.72 19.29
CA GLN A 26 12.05 -9.31 19.14
C GLN A 26 11.46 -9.19 17.74
N VAL A 27 10.17 -8.82 17.67
CA VAL A 27 9.56 -8.35 16.43
C VAL A 27 10.46 -7.21 15.95
N GLU A 28 11.02 -7.32 14.76
CA GLU A 28 11.77 -6.22 14.15
C GLU A 28 10.81 -5.06 13.89
N LEU A 29 10.78 -4.11 14.81
CA LEU A 29 9.95 -2.91 14.73
C LEU A 29 10.45 -1.92 13.66
N GLY A 30 11.52 -2.24 12.94
CA GLY A 30 12.12 -1.42 11.90
C GLY A 30 11.72 -1.73 10.46
N ALA A 31 10.98 -2.83 10.22
CA ALA A 31 10.50 -3.14 8.88
C ALA A 31 9.33 -2.23 8.48
N ARG A 32 9.26 -1.85 7.21
CA ARG A 32 8.11 -1.16 6.63
C ARG A 32 6.84 -1.96 6.90
N LEU A 33 5.75 -1.28 7.26
CA LEU A 33 4.44 -1.92 7.39
C LEU A 33 3.74 -2.03 6.03
N ASN A 34 3.95 -1.06 5.15
CA ASN A 34 3.37 -1.05 3.81
C ASN A 34 4.30 -1.76 2.82
N LYS A 35 3.97 -3.01 2.46
CA LYS A 35 4.75 -3.80 1.49
C LYS A 35 4.80 -3.15 0.11
N SER A 36 3.73 -2.45 -0.32
CA SER A 36 3.73 -1.76 -1.61
C SER A 36 4.77 -0.63 -1.63
N ILE A 37 4.86 0.15 -0.55
CA ILE A 37 5.88 1.20 -0.44
C ILE A 37 7.29 0.58 -0.40
N GLU A 38 7.50 -0.51 0.34
CA GLU A 38 8.79 -1.22 0.38
C GLU A 38 9.27 -1.63 -1.00
N LEU A 39 8.38 -2.18 -1.82
CA LEU A 39 8.69 -2.58 -3.20
C LEU A 39 8.98 -1.37 -4.08
N LEU A 40 8.13 -0.34 -4.06
CA LEU A 40 8.30 0.86 -4.88
C LEU A 40 9.56 1.63 -4.50
N ASP A 41 9.85 1.78 -3.22
CA ASP A 41 11.05 2.46 -2.68
C ASP A 41 12.35 1.74 -3.07
N SER A 42 12.30 0.40 -3.20
CA SER A 42 13.42 -0.40 -3.70
C SER A 42 13.53 -0.45 -5.24
N GLY A 43 12.65 0.23 -5.98
CA GLY A 43 12.56 0.15 -7.43
C GLY A 43 12.00 -1.18 -7.96
N SER A 44 11.34 -1.95 -7.10
CA SER A 44 10.72 -3.23 -7.46
C SER A 44 9.29 -3.04 -7.92
N VAL A 45 8.74 -4.06 -8.59
CA VAL A 45 7.36 -4.06 -9.06
C VAL A 45 6.41 -4.58 -7.99
N ALA A 46 5.30 -3.89 -7.79
CA ALA A 46 4.19 -4.34 -6.95
C ALA A 46 3.05 -4.92 -7.82
N LEU A 47 2.60 -6.14 -7.50
CA LEU A 47 1.55 -6.87 -8.20
C LEU A 47 0.29 -6.94 -7.35
N GLY A 48 -0.85 -6.53 -7.88
CA GLY A 48 -2.10 -6.46 -7.11
C GLY A 48 -3.36 -6.77 -7.91
N LEU A 49 -4.48 -6.51 -7.28
CA LEU A 49 -5.81 -6.87 -7.78
C LEU A 49 -6.83 -5.81 -7.36
N LEU A 50 -7.88 -5.58 -8.17
CA LEU A 50 -9.07 -4.83 -7.74
C LEU A 50 -10.10 -5.78 -7.15
N ALA A 51 -10.54 -5.53 -5.90
CA ALA A 51 -11.47 -6.36 -5.16
C ALA A 51 -12.85 -5.69 -5.00
N PHE A 52 -13.90 -6.39 -5.44
CA PHE A 52 -15.30 -5.97 -5.33
C PHE A 52 -16.10 -6.85 -4.35
N ASP A 53 -15.60 -8.05 -4.03
CA ASP A 53 -16.21 -8.96 -3.05
C ASP A 53 -15.65 -8.70 -1.65
N TYR A 54 -16.47 -8.11 -0.78
CA TYR A 54 -16.11 -7.79 0.62
C TYR A 54 -16.32 -8.95 1.58
N SER A 55 -16.55 -10.18 1.07
CA SER A 55 -16.74 -11.32 1.94
C SER A 55 -15.49 -11.67 2.73
N LEU A 56 -15.68 -12.21 3.94
CA LEU A 56 -14.60 -12.70 4.78
C LEU A 56 -13.79 -13.81 4.09
N ASN A 57 -14.43 -14.62 3.24
CA ASN A 57 -13.76 -15.67 2.50
C ASN A 57 -12.80 -15.10 1.45
N ASN A 58 -13.24 -14.04 0.74
CA ASN A 58 -12.39 -13.33 -0.21
C ASN A 58 -11.20 -12.67 0.49
N ALA A 59 -11.44 -11.96 1.60
CA ALA A 59 -10.37 -11.35 2.41
C ALA A 59 -9.29 -12.35 2.80
N ARG A 60 -9.68 -13.52 3.29
CA ARG A 60 -8.75 -14.61 3.66
C ARG A 60 -8.00 -15.20 2.47
N SER A 61 -8.68 -15.33 1.33
CA SER A 61 -8.07 -15.83 0.09
C SER A 61 -7.00 -14.87 -0.41
N LEU A 62 -7.32 -13.57 -0.46
CA LEU A 62 -6.41 -12.53 -0.92
C LEU A 62 -5.21 -12.39 0.03
N ALA A 63 -5.42 -12.40 1.34
CA ALA A 63 -4.33 -12.32 2.32
C ALA A 63 -3.29 -13.44 2.21
N ARG A 64 -3.66 -14.59 1.63
CA ARG A 64 -2.80 -15.77 1.42
C ARG A 64 -2.35 -15.93 -0.03
N SER A 65 -2.71 -15.00 -0.87
CA SER A 65 -2.26 -15.01 -2.26
C SER A 65 -0.83 -14.51 -2.39
N ASP A 66 -0.27 -14.70 -3.56
CA ASP A 66 1.05 -14.18 -3.92
C ASP A 66 1.02 -12.75 -4.45
N LEU A 67 -0.04 -12.00 -4.14
CA LEU A 67 -0.15 -10.58 -4.44
C LEU A 67 0.67 -9.73 -3.43
N ASP A 68 0.98 -8.51 -3.84
CA ASP A 68 1.64 -7.52 -2.99
C ASP A 68 0.64 -6.51 -2.42
N PHE A 69 -0.42 -6.22 -3.18
CA PHE A 69 -1.50 -5.33 -2.74
C PHE A 69 -2.86 -5.77 -3.24
N VAL A 70 -3.90 -5.24 -2.61
CA VAL A 70 -5.28 -5.31 -3.08
C VAL A 70 -5.90 -3.91 -2.99
N ILE A 71 -6.53 -3.47 -4.08
CA ILE A 71 -7.36 -2.26 -4.10
C ILE A 71 -8.79 -2.68 -3.85
N ILE A 72 -9.30 -2.37 -2.67
CA ILE A 72 -10.69 -2.61 -2.26
C ILE A 72 -11.53 -1.49 -2.87
N ASP A 73 -12.40 -1.83 -3.82
CA ASP A 73 -13.11 -0.85 -4.61
C ASP A 73 -14.39 -0.39 -3.94
N MET A 74 -14.40 0.85 -3.46
CA MET A 74 -15.58 1.51 -2.89
C MET A 74 -16.14 2.61 -3.81
N GLU A 75 -15.65 2.70 -5.05
CA GLU A 75 -16.21 3.56 -6.10
C GLU A 75 -17.40 2.90 -6.80
N HIS A 76 -17.19 1.71 -7.37
CA HIS A 76 -18.24 0.95 -8.08
C HIS A 76 -18.96 -0.08 -7.20
N ALA A 77 -18.54 -0.21 -5.94
CA ALA A 77 -19.21 -0.96 -4.90
C ALA A 77 -19.68 -0.02 -3.79
N PRO A 78 -20.57 -0.45 -2.89
CA PRO A 78 -21.06 0.42 -1.81
C PRO A 78 -19.94 0.96 -0.92
N PHE A 79 -19.97 2.25 -0.62
CA PHE A 79 -19.10 2.86 0.38
C PHE A 79 -19.57 2.43 1.79
N ASP A 80 -19.05 1.31 2.28
CA ASP A 80 -19.39 0.69 3.55
C ASP A 80 -18.15 0.46 4.40
N VAL A 81 -17.86 1.41 5.29
CA VAL A 81 -16.65 1.40 6.13
C VAL A 81 -16.68 0.27 7.17
N GLU A 82 -17.86 -0.18 7.62
CA GLU A 82 -17.95 -1.33 8.53
C GLU A 82 -17.55 -2.63 7.81
N ARG A 83 -18.03 -2.83 6.59
CA ARG A 83 -17.61 -3.96 5.77
C ARG A 83 -16.12 -3.92 5.43
N LEU A 84 -15.58 -2.73 5.17
CA LEU A 84 -14.15 -2.55 5.00
C LEU A 84 -13.39 -2.99 6.25
N ARG A 85 -13.83 -2.58 7.45
CA ARG A 85 -13.22 -2.99 8.71
C ARG A 85 -13.24 -4.51 8.90
N GLU A 86 -14.37 -5.15 8.63
CA GLU A 86 -14.50 -6.61 8.68
C GLU A 86 -13.55 -7.30 7.67
N PHE A 87 -13.42 -6.74 6.47
CA PHE A 87 -12.53 -7.25 5.43
C PHE A 87 -11.06 -7.17 5.88
N LEU A 88 -10.63 -6.03 6.43
CA LEU A 88 -9.27 -5.86 6.96
C LEU A 88 -8.96 -6.86 8.07
N LEU A 89 -9.91 -7.07 9.00
CA LEU A 89 -9.78 -8.09 10.04
C LEU A 89 -9.68 -9.50 9.43
N GLY A 90 -10.43 -9.77 8.37
CA GLY A 90 -10.35 -11.01 7.60
C GLY A 90 -9.01 -11.24 6.92
N MET A 91 -8.31 -10.16 6.53
CA MET A 91 -6.97 -10.23 5.96
C MET A 91 -5.87 -10.48 7.01
N THR A 92 -6.16 -10.35 8.31
CA THR A 92 -5.17 -10.56 9.36
C THR A 92 -4.93 -12.07 9.58
N ASP A 93 -3.79 -12.58 9.12
CA ASP A 93 -3.36 -13.96 9.38
C ASP A 93 -2.30 -14.00 10.49
N LYS A 94 -2.75 -14.36 11.69
CA LYS A 94 -1.88 -14.43 12.89
C LYS A 94 -0.74 -15.43 12.74
N ARG A 95 -0.95 -16.51 11.96
CA ARG A 95 0.11 -17.49 11.70
C ARG A 95 1.21 -16.88 10.85
N THR A 96 0.84 -16.18 9.79
CA THR A 96 1.79 -15.47 8.92
C THR A 96 2.58 -14.39 9.69
N ILE A 97 1.91 -13.60 10.55
CA ILE A 97 2.58 -12.61 11.40
C ILE A 97 3.62 -13.30 12.31
N LEU A 98 3.25 -14.41 12.94
CA LEU A 98 4.14 -15.15 13.82
C LEU A 98 5.33 -15.75 13.05
N ASP A 99 5.09 -16.36 11.90
CA ASP A 99 6.11 -17.01 11.09
C ASP A 99 7.08 -15.97 10.45
N LYS A 100 6.58 -14.79 10.06
CA LYS A 100 7.40 -13.68 9.53
C LYS A 100 8.16 -12.94 10.64
N GLY A 101 7.66 -12.92 11.86
CA GLY A 101 8.21 -12.15 12.98
C GLY A 101 8.02 -10.63 12.86
N ASN A 102 7.15 -10.15 11.97
CA ASN A 102 6.83 -8.73 11.82
C ASN A 102 5.33 -8.51 11.53
N LEU A 103 4.89 -7.24 11.63
CA LEU A 103 3.48 -6.84 11.50
C LEU A 103 3.07 -6.46 10.07
N GLN A 104 4.00 -6.44 9.10
CA GLN A 104 3.69 -6.12 7.72
C GLN A 104 2.65 -7.12 7.16
N PRO A 105 1.50 -6.69 6.62
CA PRO A 105 0.58 -7.58 5.92
C PRO A 105 1.27 -8.20 4.69
N SER A 106 0.95 -9.45 4.38
CA SER A 106 1.49 -10.11 3.18
C SER A 106 0.98 -9.46 1.90
N VAL A 107 -0.24 -8.92 1.95
CA VAL A 107 -0.89 -8.18 0.88
C VAL A 107 -1.38 -6.86 1.45
N THR A 108 -0.87 -5.75 0.93
CA THR A 108 -1.20 -4.39 1.39
C THR A 108 -2.64 -4.02 1.02
N PRO A 109 -3.54 -3.72 1.97
CA PRO A 109 -4.89 -3.25 1.67
C PRO A 109 -4.88 -1.75 1.37
N ILE A 110 -5.35 -1.40 0.17
CA ILE A 110 -5.55 -0.05 -0.35
C ILE A 110 -7.04 0.08 -0.67
N VAL A 111 -7.60 1.29 -0.57
CA VAL A 111 -9.01 1.54 -0.91
C VAL A 111 -9.10 2.51 -2.07
N ARG A 112 -9.94 2.21 -3.07
CA ARG A 112 -10.41 3.22 -4.02
C ARG A 112 -11.69 3.81 -3.48
N ILE A 113 -11.67 5.12 -3.18
CA ILE A 113 -12.85 5.86 -2.69
C ILE A 113 -13.76 6.27 -3.85
N PRO A 114 -15.05 6.62 -3.59
CA PRO A 114 -15.91 7.18 -4.62
C PRO A 114 -15.33 8.46 -5.24
N ALA A 115 -15.52 8.62 -6.55
CA ALA A 115 -15.17 9.86 -7.24
C ALA A 115 -16.05 11.02 -6.76
N THR A 116 -15.44 11.98 -6.07
CA THR A 116 -16.13 13.13 -5.55
C THR A 116 -15.29 14.39 -5.79
N GLY A 117 -15.85 15.35 -6.44
CA GLY A 117 -15.14 16.60 -6.80
C GLY A 117 -15.08 17.64 -5.67
N GLY A 118 -15.17 17.28 -4.38
CA GLY A 118 -15.32 18.28 -3.35
C GLY A 118 -14.82 17.90 -1.96
N THR A 119 -15.40 18.54 -0.94
CA THR A 119 -15.02 18.37 0.47
C THR A 119 -15.38 17.00 1.06
N GLU A 120 -16.22 16.24 0.40
CA GLU A 120 -16.59 14.86 0.74
C GLU A 120 -15.36 13.94 0.79
N VAL A 121 -14.36 14.18 -0.07
CA VAL A 121 -13.09 13.46 -0.09
C VAL A 121 -12.44 13.41 1.30
N ILE A 122 -12.40 14.54 2.01
CA ILE A 122 -11.79 14.62 3.34
C ILE A 122 -12.49 13.67 4.34
N THR A 123 -13.83 13.60 4.26
CA THR A 123 -14.61 12.72 5.16
C THR A 123 -14.40 11.25 4.81
N GLN A 124 -14.44 10.90 3.53
CA GLN A 124 -14.26 9.53 3.06
C GLN A 124 -12.85 9.02 3.37
N VAL A 125 -11.82 9.78 3.05
CA VAL A 125 -10.43 9.45 3.35
C VAL A 125 -10.20 9.25 4.84
N LYS A 126 -10.71 10.16 5.67
CA LYS A 126 -10.63 10.03 7.12
C LYS A 126 -11.25 8.71 7.61
N GLN A 127 -12.46 8.36 7.12
CA GLN A 127 -13.17 7.17 7.56
C GLN A 127 -12.41 5.88 7.17
N VAL A 128 -11.90 5.77 5.95
CA VAL A 128 -11.17 4.57 5.50
C VAL A 128 -9.79 4.46 6.16
N LEU A 129 -9.10 5.57 6.39
CA LEU A 129 -7.82 5.56 7.11
C LEU A 129 -8.00 5.26 8.60
N ASP A 130 -9.10 5.68 9.23
CA ASP A 130 -9.35 5.43 10.65
C ASP A 130 -9.66 3.95 10.95
N VAL A 131 -9.99 3.14 9.94
CA VAL A 131 -10.09 1.67 10.09
C VAL A 131 -8.80 0.93 9.77
N GLY A 132 -7.80 1.58 9.14
CA GLY A 132 -6.43 1.07 9.07
C GLY A 132 -5.92 0.65 7.69
N VAL A 133 -6.51 1.13 6.57
CA VAL A 133 -5.94 0.89 5.24
C VAL A 133 -4.57 1.57 5.11
N PHE A 134 -3.72 1.04 4.23
CA PHE A 134 -2.35 1.52 4.00
C PHE A 134 -2.22 2.44 2.78
N GLY A 135 -3.31 2.71 2.10
CA GLY A 135 -3.32 3.63 0.97
C GLY A 135 -4.73 3.97 0.53
N VAL A 136 -4.84 5.06 -0.22
CA VAL A 136 -6.09 5.52 -0.83
C VAL A 136 -5.84 5.83 -2.29
N MET A 137 -6.69 5.31 -3.15
CA MET A 137 -6.74 5.63 -4.57
C MET A 137 -7.88 6.62 -4.82
N PHE A 138 -7.54 7.71 -5.48
CA PHE A 138 -8.42 8.85 -5.76
C PHE A 138 -8.79 8.84 -7.23
N PRO A 139 -10.02 8.45 -7.60
CA PRO A 139 -10.44 8.43 -9.00
C PRO A 139 -10.71 9.82 -9.54
N SER A 140 -10.63 9.96 -10.86
CA SER A 140 -11.00 11.16 -11.63
C SER A 140 -10.34 12.45 -11.13
N VAL A 141 -9.04 12.42 -10.90
CA VAL A 141 -8.25 13.60 -10.54
C VAL A 141 -7.76 14.27 -11.82
N ASP A 142 -8.19 15.50 -12.06
CA ASP A 142 -7.97 16.25 -13.31
C ASP A 142 -6.93 17.35 -13.19
N ASN A 143 -6.58 17.78 -11.97
CA ASN A 143 -5.70 18.93 -11.78
C ASN A 143 -4.93 18.89 -10.46
N ARG A 144 -3.96 19.81 -10.34
CA ARG A 144 -3.09 19.95 -9.16
C ARG A 144 -3.88 20.17 -7.86
N GLU A 145 -4.92 20.99 -7.90
CA GLU A 145 -5.69 21.35 -6.71
C GLU A 145 -6.40 20.14 -6.11
N GLN A 146 -6.96 19.28 -6.96
CA GLN A 146 -7.58 18.03 -6.53
C GLN A 146 -6.54 17.05 -5.97
N ALA A 147 -5.37 16.92 -6.60
CA ALA A 147 -4.27 16.10 -6.07
C ALA A 147 -3.79 16.62 -4.71
N GLU A 148 -3.67 17.94 -4.53
CA GLU A 148 -3.28 18.55 -3.26
C GLU A 148 -4.32 18.30 -2.15
N ILE A 149 -5.62 18.36 -2.48
CA ILE A 149 -6.70 18.00 -1.53
C ILE A 149 -6.60 16.54 -1.13
N ALA A 150 -6.29 15.62 -2.06
CA ALA A 150 -6.09 14.21 -1.77
C ALA A 150 -4.96 14.00 -0.74
N ILE A 151 -3.81 14.63 -0.94
CA ILE A 151 -2.68 14.55 -0.01
C ILE A 151 -3.05 15.15 1.35
N LYS A 152 -3.63 16.35 1.39
CA LYS A 152 -4.07 16.99 2.64
C LYS A 152 -5.07 16.15 3.42
N ALA A 153 -5.96 15.45 2.74
CA ALA A 153 -6.97 14.60 3.38
C ALA A 153 -6.36 13.38 4.09
N MET A 154 -5.25 12.84 3.58
CA MET A 154 -4.56 11.69 4.18
C MET A 154 -3.71 12.06 5.40
N ARG A 155 -3.18 13.26 5.45
CA ARG A 155 -2.21 13.71 6.45
C ARG A 155 -2.86 14.26 7.72
N TYR A 156 -2.28 13.97 8.88
CA TYR A 156 -2.55 14.74 10.08
C TYR A 156 -1.91 16.14 9.98
N PRO A 157 -2.47 17.18 10.64
CA PRO A 157 -1.82 18.49 10.69
C PRO A 157 -0.42 18.39 11.30
N GLN A 158 0.59 18.82 10.54
CA GLN A 158 1.99 18.86 10.98
C GLN A 158 2.24 19.97 11.99
N LEU A 159 3.33 19.83 12.76
CA LEU A 159 3.83 20.89 13.63
C LEU A 159 4.36 22.06 12.77
N THR A 160 4.26 23.27 13.28
CA THR A 160 4.62 24.51 12.53
C THR A 160 6.11 24.59 12.12
N ASN A 161 6.95 23.75 12.70
CA ASN A 161 8.39 23.67 12.42
C ASN A 161 8.78 22.33 11.75
N ALA A 162 7.83 21.54 11.27
CA ALA A 162 8.12 20.33 10.53
C ALA A 162 8.72 20.67 9.16
N GLU A 163 9.71 19.91 8.72
CA GLU A 163 10.34 20.06 7.40
C GLU A 163 9.33 19.78 6.26
N ASP A 164 8.46 18.80 6.48
CA ASP A 164 7.37 18.37 5.61
C ASP A 164 6.05 19.12 5.89
N PHE A 165 6.09 20.37 6.33
CA PHE A 165 4.91 21.12 6.77
C PHE A 165 3.84 21.22 5.67
N GLU A 166 4.24 21.47 4.43
CA GLU A 166 3.32 21.57 3.30
C GLU A 166 3.38 20.32 2.39
N PRO A 167 2.22 19.87 1.86
CA PRO A 167 0.87 20.41 2.09
C PRO A 167 0.33 20.00 3.46
N ARG A 168 -0.09 20.99 4.26
CA ARG A 168 -0.55 20.76 5.63
C ARG A 168 -1.79 19.88 5.70
N GLY A 169 -1.73 18.85 6.53
CA GLY A 169 -2.80 17.86 6.68
C GLY A 169 -4.11 18.41 7.26
N LEU A 170 -5.22 17.79 6.86
CA LEU A 170 -6.59 18.11 7.27
C LEU A 170 -7.26 16.98 8.05
N ARG A 171 -6.61 15.83 8.18
CA ARG A 171 -7.17 14.65 8.85
C ARG A 171 -7.36 14.90 10.35
N GLY A 172 -8.60 14.70 10.85
CA GLY A 172 -8.88 14.74 12.29
C GLY A 172 -8.35 13.50 13.01
N ARG A 173 -7.92 13.66 14.27
CA ARG A 173 -7.27 12.62 15.05
C ARG A 173 -8.28 11.70 15.75
N ASN A 174 -8.40 10.45 15.28
CA ASN A 174 -9.03 9.35 16.00
C ASN A 174 -8.46 7.99 15.53
N PRO A 175 -7.23 7.64 15.88
CA PRO A 175 -6.52 6.50 15.30
C PRO A 175 -6.81 5.16 16.01
N ALA A 176 -7.75 5.08 16.94
CA ALA A 176 -7.90 3.92 17.83
C ALA A 176 -8.01 2.58 17.07
N ASN A 177 -8.86 2.52 16.03
CA ASN A 177 -9.02 1.29 15.24
C ASN A 177 -7.80 1.03 14.34
N ALA A 178 -7.26 2.06 13.69
CA ALA A 178 -6.10 1.94 12.82
C ALA A 178 -4.85 1.53 13.60
N SER A 179 -4.58 2.14 14.76
CA SER A 179 -3.48 1.75 15.65
C SER A 179 -3.61 0.29 16.09
N TRP A 180 -4.83 -0.13 16.41
CA TRP A 180 -5.09 -1.50 16.80
C TRP A 180 -4.89 -2.47 15.62
N TYR A 181 -5.36 -2.11 14.41
CA TYR A 181 -5.21 -2.93 13.22
C TYR A 181 -3.73 -3.06 12.79
N TRP A 182 -2.98 -1.94 12.79
CA TRP A 182 -1.54 -1.96 12.48
C TRP A 182 -0.70 -2.61 13.59
N GLY A 183 -1.22 -2.70 14.83
CA GLY A 183 -0.54 -3.30 15.98
C GLY A 183 0.60 -2.44 16.53
N ILE A 184 0.57 -1.12 16.31
CA ILE A 184 1.63 -0.19 16.70
C ILE A 184 1.10 0.93 17.61
N SER A 185 1.97 1.51 18.44
CA SER A 185 1.64 2.60 19.34
C SER A 185 1.95 3.99 18.78
N ASP A 186 2.78 4.07 17.76
CA ASP A 186 3.29 5.28 17.11
C ASP A 186 2.57 5.57 15.77
N TYR A 187 1.31 5.14 15.65
CA TYR A 187 0.52 5.31 14.43
C TYR A 187 0.52 6.74 13.88
N HIS A 188 0.48 7.76 14.76
CA HIS A 188 0.48 9.16 14.30
C HIS A 188 1.77 9.57 13.57
N GLN A 189 2.90 8.99 13.93
CA GLN A 189 4.18 9.23 13.28
C GLN A 189 4.30 8.45 11.96
N LYS A 190 3.69 7.26 11.91
CA LYS A 190 3.73 6.37 10.74
C LYS A 190 2.64 6.66 9.71
N ALA A 191 1.53 7.28 10.13
CA ALA A 191 0.37 7.54 9.27
C ALA A 191 0.52 8.87 8.51
N ASP A 192 1.63 9.04 7.80
CA ASP A 192 1.84 10.11 6.83
C ASP A 192 2.14 9.52 5.43
N VAL A 193 2.11 10.34 4.41
CA VAL A 193 2.21 9.92 3.01
C VAL A 193 3.66 9.80 2.57
N TRP A 194 4.01 8.64 2.02
CA TRP A 194 5.23 8.43 1.29
C TRP A 194 5.06 8.91 -0.18
N PRO A 195 6.06 9.52 -0.86
CA PRO A 195 7.44 9.74 -0.38
C PRO A 195 7.68 11.09 0.32
N LEU A 196 6.65 11.87 0.67
CA LEU A 196 6.82 13.15 1.35
C LEU A 196 7.43 12.97 2.75
N ASP A 197 6.99 11.96 3.48
CA ASP A 197 7.63 11.47 4.70
C ASP A 197 8.27 10.11 4.41
N ASP A 198 9.59 10.02 4.46
CA ASP A 198 10.33 8.77 4.22
C ASP A 198 9.91 7.64 5.19
N ALA A 199 9.46 7.97 6.38
CA ALA A 199 8.95 7.01 7.36
C ALA A 199 7.44 6.77 7.27
N GLY A 200 6.75 7.48 6.38
CA GLY A 200 5.32 7.38 6.14
C GLY A 200 4.92 6.03 5.56
N GLU A 201 3.81 5.49 6.04
CA GLU A 201 3.29 4.18 5.64
C GLU A 201 1.98 4.28 4.84
N LEU A 202 1.59 5.49 4.43
CA LEU A 202 0.40 5.72 3.60
C LEU A 202 0.79 5.98 2.15
N LEU A 203 0.19 5.23 1.23
CA LEU A 203 0.36 5.41 -0.21
C LEU A 203 -0.82 6.18 -0.80
N ALA A 204 -0.56 7.38 -1.33
CA ALA A 204 -1.52 8.15 -2.10
C ALA A 204 -1.42 7.76 -3.58
N ILE A 205 -2.50 7.26 -4.16
CA ILE A 205 -2.57 6.86 -5.58
C ILE A 205 -3.56 7.78 -6.29
N ILE A 206 -3.08 8.52 -7.26
CA ILE A 206 -3.90 9.44 -8.06
C ILE A 206 -4.30 8.74 -9.36
N GLN A 207 -5.61 8.60 -9.61
CA GLN A 207 -6.09 7.93 -10.82
C GLN A 207 -6.37 8.94 -11.92
N ILE A 208 -5.69 8.74 -13.06
CA ILE A 208 -5.82 9.53 -14.27
C ILE A 208 -6.65 8.75 -15.29
N GLU A 209 -7.80 9.30 -15.65
CA GLU A 209 -8.78 8.63 -16.51
C GLU A 209 -9.62 9.60 -17.36
N THR A 210 -9.14 10.86 -17.47
CA THR A 210 -9.76 11.90 -18.31
C THR A 210 -8.70 12.58 -19.17
N PRO A 211 -9.08 13.16 -20.32
CA PRO A 211 -8.17 13.99 -21.12
C PRO A 211 -7.57 15.15 -20.33
N GLU A 212 -8.35 15.80 -19.45
CA GLU A 212 -7.89 16.90 -18.62
C GLU A 212 -6.79 16.45 -17.63
N GLY A 213 -6.97 15.29 -16.99
CA GLY A 213 -5.96 14.71 -16.11
C GLY A 213 -4.66 14.38 -16.86
N VAL A 214 -4.75 13.92 -18.12
CA VAL A 214 -3.58 13.69 -18.97
C VAL A 214 -2.88 15.00 -19.33
N GLU A 215 -3.63 16.05 -19.68
CA GLU A 215 -3.06 17.37 -19.99
C GLU A 215 -2.37 18.01 -18.79
N ASN A 216 -2.87 17.78 -17.58
CA ASN A 216 -2.36 18.36 -16.34
C ASN A 216 -1.37 17.45 -15.58
N ILE A 217 -0.90 16.36 -16.17
CA ILE A 217 -0.15 15.32 -15.46
C ILE A 217 1.11 15.84 -14.75
N ASP A 218 1.88 16.73 -15.38
CA ASP A 218 3.06 17.31 -14.75
C ASP A 218 2.72 18.17 -13.53
N ALA A 219 1.60 18.90 -13.58
CA ALA A 219 1.12 19.71 -12.47
C ALA A 219 0.65 18.82 -11.30
N ILE A 220 -0.02 17.71 -11.60
CA ILE A 220 -0.45 16.70 -10.62
C ILE A 220 0.78 16.06 -9.95
N LEU A 221 1.74 15.60 -10.75
CA LEU A 221 2.98 14.95 -10.27
C LEU A 221 3.87 15.89 -9.45
N SER A 222 3.73 17.22 -9.65
CA SER A 222 4.47 18.21 -8.85
C SER A 222 3.93 18.40 -7.43
N VAL A 223 2.83 17.74 -7.05
CA VAL A 223 2.29 17.79 -5.69
C VAL A 223 3.08 16.87 -4.77
N PRO A 224 3.74 17.39 -3.71
CA PRO A 224 4.47 16.56 -2.79
C PRO A 224 3.56 15.52 -2.11
N GLY A 225 4.01 14.26 -2.06
CA GLY A 225 3.27 13.18 -1.42
C GLY A 225 2.43 12.34 -2.39
N VAL A 226 2.37 12.67 -3.69
CA VAL A 226 1.85 11.74 -4.70
C VAL A 226 2.79 10.56 -4.79
N GLY A 227 2.35 9.39 -4.32
CA GLY A 227 3.18 8.19 -4.25
C GLY A 227 3.09 7.30 -5.49
N ALA A 228 1.94 7.33 -6.19
CA ALA A 228 1.75 6.64 -7.46
C ALA A 228 0.67 7.31 -8.31
N ILE A 229 0.80 7.17 -9.63
CA ILE A 229 -0.26 7.45 -10.60
C ILE A 229 -0.87 6.11 -11.02
N PHE A 230 -2.19 6.04 -11.09
CA PHE A 230 -2.90 4.88 -11.64
C PHE A 230 -3.66 5.29 -12.89
N ILE A 231 -3.40 4.65 -14.01
CA ILE A 231 -4.14 4.91 -15.26
C ILE A 231 -5.34 3.99 -15.32
N GLY A 232 -6.55 4.58 -15.54
CA GLY A 232 -7.80 3.88 -15.78
C GLY A 232 -8.13 3.78 -17.28
N PRO A 233 -7.61 2.80 -18.06
CA PRO A 233 -7.74 2.82 -19.53
C PRO A 233 -9.18 2.74 -20.05
N ALA A 234 -10.07 2.08 -19.29
CA ALA A 234 -11.48 1.94 -19.68
C ALA A 234 -12.19 3.29 -19.63
N ASP A 235 -12.08 3.98 -18.50
CA ASP A 235 -12.72 5.28 -18.29
C ASP A 235 -12.05 6.38 -19.12
N LEU A 236 -10.71 6.33 -19.26
CA LEU A 236 -9.96 7.22 -20.15
C LEU A 236 -10.45 7.08 -21.60
N SER A 237 -10.65 5.85 -22.10
CA SER A 237 -11.15 5.64 -23.46
C SER A 237 -12.56 6.22 -23.64
N GLY A 238 -13.42 6.02 -22.65
CA GLY A 238 -14.77 6.59 -22.64
C GLY A 238 -14.77 8.11 -22.62
N ALA A 239 -13.96 8.72 -21.75
CA ALA A 239 -13.82 10.17 -21.64
C ALA A 239 -13.22 10.82 -22.91
N MET A 240 -12.31 10.11 -23.59
CA MET A 240 -11.76 10.51 -24.89
C MET A 240 -12.72 10.28 -26.06
N GLY A 241 -13.87 9.61 -25.85
CA GLY A 241 -14.85 9.31 -26.90
C GLY A 241 -14.51 8.07 -27.75
N TYR A 242 -13.65 7.18 -27.27
CA TYR A 242 -13.28 5.94 -27.94
C TYR A 242 -14.02 4.74 -27.35
N ALA A 243 -14.43 3.81 -28.22
CA ALA A 243 -15.17 2.62 -27.80
C ALA A 243 -14.30 1.56 -27.12
N ARG A 244 -12.98 1.68 -27.19
CA ARG A 244 -12.04 0.67 -26.67
C ARG A 244 -10.77 1.30 -26.11
N ALA A 245 -10.31 0.80 -24.99
CA ALA A 245 -9.03 1.18 -24.40
C ALA A 245 -7.81 0.85 -25.29
N SER A 246 -7.97 -0.01 -26.29
CA SER A 246 -6.91 -0.35 -27.26
C SER A 246 -6.84 0.59 -28.47
N ALA A 247 -7.58 1.70 -28.49
CA ALA A 247 -7.45 2.71 -29.53
C ALA A 247 -6.05 3.36 -29.49
N PRO A 248 -5.40 3.60 -30.64
CA PRO A 248 -4.05 4.20 -30.67
C PRO A 248 -3.94 5.53 -29.95
N GLU A 249 -5.01 6.33 -29.98
CA GLU A 249 -5.06 7.63 -29.29
C GLU A 249 -5.08 7.47 -27.76
N VAL A 250 -5.80 6.46 -27.26
CA VAL A 250 -5.82 6.12 -25.84
C VAL A 250 -4.46 5.60 -25.41
N GLU A 251 -3.83 4.74 -26.23
CA GLU A 251 -2.46 4.29 -25.96
C GLU A 251 -1.47 5.45 -25.95
N ALA A 252 -1.59 6.42 -26.85
CA ALA A 252 -0.75 7.61 -26.82
C ALA A 252 -0.90 8.42 -25.52
N ALA A 253 -2.14 8.56 -25.01
CA ALA A 253 -2.40 9.20 -23.73
C ALA A 253 -1.79 8.42 -22.56
N ILE A 254 -1.90 7.08 -22.55
CA ILE A 254 -1.25 6.21 -21.56
C ILE A 254 0.26 6.42 -21.56
N GLN A 255 0.90 6.45 -22.72
CA GLN A 255 2.34 6.67 -22.86
C GLN A 255 2.77 8.08 -22.44
N THR A 256 1.91 9.09 -22.63
CA THR A 256 2.13 10.46 -22.12
C THR A 256 2.20 10.45 -20.60
N VAL A 257 1.24 9.82 -19.93
CA VAL A 257 1.23 9.72 -18.46
C VAL A 257 2.42 8.92 -17.95
N LEU A 258 2.75 7.78 -18.57
CA LEU A 258 3.92 6.97 -18.18
C LEU A 258 5.22 7.78 -18.30
N THR A 259 5.40 8.50 -19.40
CA THR A 259 6.58 9.35 -19.60
C THR A 259 6.72 10.42 -18.52
N ALA A 260 5.60 11.05 -18.12
CA ALA A 260 5.59 12.01 -17.03
C ALA A 260 5.94 11.33 -15.69
N CYS A 261 5.37 10.17 -15.38
CA CYS A 261 5.72 9.41 -14.17
C CYS A 261 7.23 9.13 -14.09
N LEU A 262 7.82 8.63 -15.18
CA LEU A 262 9.26 8.33 -15.25
C LEU A 262 10.11 9.60 -15.11
N THR A 263 9.65 10.73 -15.63
CA THR A 263 10.36 12.02 -15.53
C THR A 263 10.35 12.57 -14.11
N HIS A 264 9.26 12.37 -13.38
CA HIS A 264 9.08 12.83 -12.00
C HIS A 264 9.52 11.80 -10.95
N ASP A 265 10.01 10.63 -11.37
CA ASP A 265 10.38 9.52 -10.49
C ASP A 265 9.24 9.07 -9.57
N VAL A 266 8.03 9.01 -10.11
CA VAL A 266 6.81 8.56 -9.40
C VAL A 266 6.36 7.23 -10.00
N ALA A 267 5.95 6.29 -9.14
CA ALA A 267 5.45 4.99 -9.57
C ALA A 267 4.24 5.14 -10.51
N CYS A 268 4.26 4.41 -11.63
CA CYS A 268 3.15 4.39 -12.57
C CYS A 268 2.44 3.03 -12.52
N ALA A 269 1.12 3.08 -12.40
CA ALA A 269 0.27 1.90 -12.27
C ALA A 269 -0.76 1.81 -13.39
N ILE A 270 -1.13 0.58 -13.75
CA ILE A 270 -2.13 0.32 -14.79
C ILE A 270 -2.80 -1.05 -14.57
N THR A 271 -4.02 -1.21 -15.12
CA THR A 271 -4.66 -2.52 -15.22
C THR A 271 -4.04 -3.36 -16.32
N THR A 272 -3.85 -4.67 -16.06
CA THR A 272 -3.25 -5.59 -17.01
C THR A 272 -4.08 -6.87 -17.22
N SER A 273 -3.65 -7.66 -18.20
CA SER A 273 -4.20 -8.95 -18.55
C SER A 273 -3.07 -9.90 -18.97
N PRO A 274 -3.33 -11.21 -19.15
CA PRO A 274 -2.29 -12.13 -19.64
C PRO A 274 -1.65 -11.70 -20.96
N ASP A 275 -2.37 -10.89 -21.76
CA ASP A 275 -1.93 -10.44 -23.08
C ASP A 275 -1.12 -9.14 -23.05
N SER A 276 -1.18 -8.39 -21.93
CA SER A 276 -0.55 -7.04 -21.82
C SER A 276 0.48 -6.90 -20.71
N VAL A 277 0.50 -7.78 -19.72
CA VAL A 277 1.31 -7.59 -18.52
C VAL A 277 2.81 -7.51 -18.81
N GLU A 278 3.32 -8.39 -19.66
CA GLU A 278 4.75 -8.40 -20.02
C GLU A 278 5.17 -7.10 -20.73
N GLN A 279 4.33 -6.62 -21.63
CA GLN A 279 4.56 -5.34 -22.31
C GLN A 279 4.58 -4.17 -21.32
N ARG A 280 3.57 -4.07 -20.45
CA ARG A 280 3.47 -2.97 -19.47
C ARG A 280 4.66 -2.94 -18.51
N LEU A 281 5.11 -4.09 -18.06
CA LEU A 281 6.31 -4.19 -17.23
C LEU A 281 7.57 -3.74 -18.00
N ALA A 282 7.71 -4.16 -19.24
CA ALA A 282 8.84 -3.75 -20.10
C ALA A 282 8.82 -2.24 -20.43
N GLU A 283 7.67 -1.60 -20.45
CA GLU A 283 7.50 -0.16 -20.64
C GLU A 283 7.89 0.66 -19.39
N GLY A 284 7.99 0.05 -18.22
CA GLY A 284 8.38 0.71 -16.97
C GLY A 284 7.25 0.94 -15.96
N PHE A 285 6.10 0.31 -16.12
CA PHE A 285 5.08 0.30 -15.08
C PHE A 285 5.57 -0.50 -13.87
N THR A 286 5.55 0.10 -12.68
CA THR A 286 6.05 -0.49 -11.44
C THR A 286 4.96 -0.95 -10.48
N MET A 287 3.68 -0.64 -10.77
CA MET A 287 2.54 -1.12 -10.00
C MET A 287 1.44 -1.57 -10.96
N VAL A 288 1.09 -2.87 -10.99
CA VAL A 288 0.11 -3.38 -11.94
C VAL A 288 -0.97 -4.22 -11.26
N THR A 289 -2.23 -4.07 -11.70
CA THR A 289 -3.28 -5.00 -11.28
C THR A 289 -3.41 -6.13 -12.30
N VAL A 290 -3.41 -7.37 -11.80
CA VAL A 290 -3.47 -8.58 -12.63
C VAL A 290 -4.89 -8.99 -13.00
N GLY A 291 -5.89 -8.26 -12.51
CA GLY A 291 -7.30 -8.49 -12.79
C GLY A 291 -8.21 -7.96 -11.70
N THR A 292 -9.44 -8.45 -11.74
CA THR A 292 -10.48 -8.20 -10.73
C THR A 292 -10.90 -9.51 -10.08
N ASP A 293 -11.51 -9.44 -8.91
CA ASP A 293 -11.95 -10.63 -8.22
C ASP A 293 -13.39 -11.06 -8.59
N SER A 294 -13.68 -12.32 -8.26
CA SER A 294 -13.93 -12.85 -6.89
C SER A 294 -12.91 -13.93 -6.48
N GLY A 295 -11.98 -13.55 -5.61
CA GLY A 295 -10.79 -14.35 -5.39
C GLY A 295 -9.82 -14.23 -6.58
N LEU A 296 -8.68 -14.88 -6.51
CA LEU A 296 -7.75 -14.90 -7.64
C LEU A 296 -8.35 -15.81 -8.74
N SER A 297 -9.05 -15.20 -9.69
CA SER A 297 -9.62 -15.94 -10.84
C SER A 297 -8.52 -16.64 -11.66
N ALA A 298 -8.88 -17.66 -12.44
CA ALA A 298 -7.90 -18.36 -13.29
C ALA A 298 -7.15 -17.39 -14.22
N ARG A 299 -7.85 -16.39 -14.78
CA ARG A 299 -7.23 -15.36 -15.63
C ARG A 299 -6.28 -14.44 -14.85
N ALA A 300 -6.66 -14.02 -13.65
CA ALA A 300 -5.80 -13.23 -12.79
C ALA A 300 -4.57 -14.02 -12.33
N ALA A 301 -4.73 -15.31 -12.01
CA ALA A 301 -3.63 -16.20 -11.67
C ALA A 301 -2.64 -16.38 -12.85
N GLU A 302 -3.15 -16.49 -14.08
CA GLU A 302 -2.30 -16.53 -15.28
C GLU A 302 -1.52 -15.23 -15.45
N THR A 303 -2.19 -14.07 -15.32
CA THR A 303 -1.54 -12.76 -15.40
C THR A 303 -0.45 -12.62 -14.35
N LEU A 304 -0.74 -13.00 -13.09
CA LEU A 304 0.22 -12.96 -11.97
C LEU A 304 1.43 -13.86 -12.25
N SER A 305 1.21 -15.06 -12.76
CA SER A 305 2.31 -15.99 -13.11
C SER A 305 3.22 -15.43 -14.19
N LYS A 306 2.66 -14.83 -15.24
CA LYS A 306 3.42 -14.17 -16.31
C LYS A 306 4.21 -12.97 -15.77
N ALA A 307 3.57 -12.11 -14.96
CA ALA A 307 4.22 -10.95 -14.36
C ALA A 307 5.44 -11.37 -13.53
N LYS A 308 5.30 -12.34 -12.63
CA LYS A 308 6.40 -12.86 -11.81
C LYS A 308 7.53 -13.42 -12.68
N SER A 309 7.20 -14.21 -13.68
CA SER A 309 8.21 -14.76 -14.60
C SER A 309 8.97 -13.68 -15.38
N THR A 310 8.36 -12.53 -15.63
CA THR A 310 9.00 -11.39 -16.31
C THR A 310 9.91 -10.62 -15.35
N ILE A 311 9.51 -10.47 -14.09
CA ILE A 311 10.29 -9.77 -13.06
C ILE A 311 11.54 -10.56 -12.66
N ASP A 312 11.47 -11.89 -12.67
CA ASP A 312 12.55 -12.79 -12.26
C ASP A 312 13.65 -12.94 -13.34
N GLN A 313 13.48 -12.37 -14.54
CA GLN A 313 14.45 -12.40 -15.66
C GLN A 313 15.37 -11.20 -15.66
#